data_b39e93aadb4dc790ab599034ee995b94
#
_entry.id   b39e93aadb4dc790ab599034ee995b94
#
_cell.length_a   1.000
_cell.length_b   1.000
_cell.length_c   1.000
_cell.angle_alpha   90.00
_cell.angle_beta   90.00
_cell.angle_gamma   90.00
#
_symmetry.space_group_name_H-M   'P 1'
#
loop_
_entity.id
_entity.type
_entity.pdbx_description
1 polymer ?
#
loop_
_entity_poly.entity_id
_entity_poly.type
_entity_poly.pdbx_seq_one_letter_code
_entity_poly.pdbx_strand_id
1 'polypeptide(L)'
;MIHRIVDKILLILGISLFMFANVDIGAIEIISILSMVIIAVICDLRREESVAIMAAGLFFVLSFMSTSLIVVFPIIVYCLFSTYDIEEIISRFAVTRREMLLLTIKGVFVVFVIYKLSNLNVDMNVKWVGYLILVLAISFAIKSAFINETKSLYKGKYDDARLEVLMAKRQNQQAMQKNQDEVYLATLKERNRIAREIHDNVGHMLTRVIVQMQALQIINKDPNLKEPL
;
A
#
# COMPACT_ATOMS: atom_id res chain seq x y z
N MET A 1 3.38 -10.65 -6.77
CA MET A 1 2.74 -11.96 -7.05
C MET A 1 3.52 -12.76 -8.08
N ILE A 2 3.79 -12.21 -9.27
CA ILE A 2 4.47 -12.90 -10.38
C ILE A 2 5.84 -13.48 -9.97
N HIS A 3 6.70 -12.73 -9.27
CA HIS A 3 8.03 -13.21 -8.85
C HIS A 3 7.98 -14.47 -7.99
N ARG A 4 7.03 -14.55 -7.05
CA ARG A 4 6.86 -15.74 -6.18
C ARG A 4 6.46 -16.98 -6.98
N ILE A 5 5.60 -16.80 -7.97
CA ILE A 5 5.19 -17.89 -8.86
C ILE A 5 6.38 -18.37 -9.69
N VAL A 6 7.16 -17.45 -10.24
CA VAL A 6 8.36 -17.77 -11.02
C VAL A 6 9.39 -18.49 -10.15
N ASP A 7 9.69 -18.01 -8.95
CA ASP A 7 10.64 -18.62 -8.02
C ASP A 7 10.21 -20.06 -7.66
N LYS A 8 8.91 -20.30 -7.42
CA LYS A 8 8.36 -21.64 -7.15
C LYS A 8 8.41 -22.56 -8.35
N ILE A 9 8.08 -22.07 -9.55
CA ILE A 9 8.17 -22.84 -10.79
C ILE A 9 9.60 -23.27 -11.03
N LEU A 10 10.58 -22.38 -10.85
CA LEU A 10 12.00 -22.68 -10.99
C LEU A 10 12.45 -23.76 -9.98
N LEU A 11 12.03 -23.65 -8.71
CA LEU A 11 12.33 -24.65 -7.69
C LEU A 11 11.71 -26.00 -8.02
N ILE A 12 10.43 -26.03 -8.39
CA ILE A 12 9.71 -27.27 -8.76
C ILE A 12 10.40 -27.93 -9.96
N LEU A 13 10.73 -27.14 -10.97
CA LEU A 13 11.41 -27.65 -12.18
C LEU A 13 12.81 -28.17 -11.84
N GLY A 14 13.61 -27.47 -11.05
CA GLY A 14 14.93 -27.92 -10.61
C GLY A 14 14.88 -29.21 -9.80
N ILE A 15 13.92 -29.32 -8.88
CA ILE A 15 13.70 -30.52 -8.05
C ILE A 15 13.23 -31.70 -8.93
N SER A 16 12.27 -31.47 -9.85
CA SER A 16 11.77 -32.52 -10.72
C SER A 16 12.87 -33.05 -11.67
N LEU A 17 13.66 -32.16 -12.27
CA LEU A 17 14.82 -32.58 -13.09
C LEU A 17 15.84 -33.38 -12.29
N PHE A 18 16.10 -32.97 -11.04
CA PHE A 18 17.00 -33.71 -10.17
C PHE A 18 16.49 -35.12 -9.87
N MET A 19 15.19 -35.28 -9.61
CA MET A 19 14.54 -36.57 -9.36
C MET A 19 14.64 -37.46 -10.62
N PHE A 20 14.28 -36.94 -11.79
CA PHE A 20 14.34 -37.70 -13.05
C PHE A 20 15.75 -38.19 -13.42
N ALA A 21 16.78 -37.43 -13.01
CA ALA A 21 18.18 -37.77 -13.34
C ALA A 21 18.79 -38.81 -12.38
N ASN A 22 18.29 -38.92 -11.14
CA ASN A 22 19.03 -39.65 -10.08
C ASN A 22 18.22 -40.76 -9.39
N VAL A 23 16.93 -40.89 -9.65
CA VAL A 23 16.05 -41.86 -8.95
C VAL A 23 15.17 -42.57 -9.96
N ASP A 24 15.00 -43.89 -9.78
CA ASP A 24 13.98 -44.63 -10.53
C ASP A 24 12.60 -44.15 -10.13
N ILE A 25 11.79 -43.79 -11.15
CA ILE A 25 10.50 -43.15 -10.93
C ILE A 25 9.45 -44.20 -10.55
N GLY A 26 9.15 -44.29 -9.28
CA GLY A 26 8.04 -45.07 -8.76
C GLY A 26 6.80 -44.23 -8.45
N ALA A 27 5.76 -44.86 -7.93
CA ALA A 27 4.53 -44.19 -7.56
C ALA A 27 4.73 -43.15 -6.42
N ILE A 28 5.66 -43.39 -5.51
CA ILE A 28 5.95 -42.50 -4.37
C ILE A 28 6.61 -41.19 -4.84
N GLU A 29 7.50 -41.27 -5.82
CA GLU A 29 8.19 -40.12 -6.42
C GLU A 29 7.20 -39.20 -7.15
N ILE A 30 6.24 -39.80 -7.90
CA ILE A 30 5.18 -39.04 -8.55
C ILE A 30 4.27 -38.35 -7.51
N ILE A 31 3.90 -39.05 -6.44
CA ILE A 31 3.10 -38.49 -5.34
C ILE A 31 3.87 -37.32 -4.66
N SER A 32 5.17 -37.45 -4.46
CA SER A 32 5.99 -36.39 -3.86
C SER A 32 6.05 -35.13 -4.72
N ILE A 33 6.20 -35.27 -6.05
CA ILE A 33 6.17 -34.12 -6.98
C ILE A 33 4.77 -33.46 -6.99
N LEU A 34 3.69 -34.24 -7.04
CA LEU A 34 2.32 -33.74 -6.99
C LEU A 34 2.04 -33.00 -5.68
N SER A 35 2.47 -33.56 -4.54
CA SER A 35 2.30 -32.94 -3.24
C SER A 35 3.06 -31.60 -3.13
N MET A 36 4.25 -31.51 -3.74
CA MET A 36 5.05 -30.30 -3.82
C MET A 36 4.31 -29.17 -4.56
N VAL A 37 3.67 -29.50 -5.70
CA VAL A 37 2.86 -28.53 -6.46
C VAL A 37 1.64 -28.07 -5.65
N ILE A 38 0.95 -29.00 -5.01
CA ILE A 38 -0.22 -28.70 -4.18
C ILE A 38 0.14 -27.75 -3.03
N ILE A 39 1.23 -28.03 -2.32
CA ILE A 39 1.70 -27.16 -1.22
C ILE A 39 2.06 -25.78 -1.74
N ALA A 40 2.79 -25.70 -2.87
CA ALA A 40 3.16 -24.42 -3.47
C ALA A 40 1.92 -23.56 -3.75
N VAL A 41 0.84 -24.16 -4.26
CA VAL A 41 -0.42 -23.49 -4.57
C VAL A 41 -1.18 -23.09 -3.29
N ILE A 42 -1.29 -23.99 -2.32
CA ILE A 42 -2.01 -23.72 -1.06
C ILE A 42 -1.34 -22.56 -0.30
N CYS A 43 -0.01 -22.54 -0.22
CA CYS A 43 0.75 -21.47 0.43
C CYS A 43 0.58 -20.11 -0.29
N ASP A 44 0.31 -20.08 -1.60
CA ASP A 44 0.03 -18.84 -2.31
C ASP A 44 -1.41 -18.34 -2.13
N LEU A 45 -2.37 -19.26 -2.04
CA LEU A 45 -3.78 -18.92 -1.85
C LEU A 45 -4.06 -18.35 -0.46
N ARG A 46 -3.53 -19.01 0.57
CA ARG A 46 -3.83 -18.64 1.97
C ARG A 46 -2.91 -17.58 2.55
N ARG A 47 -1.68 -17.47 2.08
CA ARG A 47 -0.64 -16.52 2.55
C ARG A 47 -0.47 -16.41 4.08
N GLU A 48 -1.01 -17.34 4.82
CA GLU A 48 -0.90 -17.40 6.27
C GLU A 48 0.31 -18.22 6.66
N GLU A 49 1.09 -17.71 7.59
CA GLU A 49 2.25 -18.41 8.15
C GLU A 49 1.88 -19.75 8.78
N SER A 50 0.70 -19.81 9.41
CA SER A 50 0.11 -21.01 10.01
C SER A 50 0.01 -22.18 9.02
N VAL A 51 -0.34 -21.91 7.76
CA VAL A 51 -0.48 -22.93 6.70
C VAL A 51 0.88 -23.51 6.32
N ALA A 52 1.91 -22.68 6.20
CA ALA A 52 3.26 -23.14 5.90
C ALA A 52 3.83 -23.97 7.06
N ILE A 53 3.57 -23.60 8.32
CA ILE A 53 3.99 -24.34 9.51
C ILE A 53 3.25 -25.68 9.61
N MET A 54 1.94 -25.71 9.33
CA MET A 54 1.18 -26.98 9.32
C MET A 54 1.68 -27.91 8.22
N ALA A 55 1.96 -27.40 7.03
CA ALA A 55 2.56 -28.18 5.94
C ALA A 55 3.94 -28.74 6.36
N ALA A 56 4.79 -27.93 6.98
CA ALA A 56 6.08 -28.37 7.50
C ALA A 56 5.95 -29.48 8.53
N GLY A 57 5.03 -29.35 9.49
CA GLY A 57 4.76 -30.37 10.51
C GLY A 57 4.24 -31.68 9.91
N LEU A 58 3.32 -31.61 8.97
CA LEU A 58 2.77 -32.80 8.28
C LEU A 58 3.88 -33.55 7.51
N PHE A 59 4.67 -32.84 6.72
CA PHE A 59 5.75 -33.45 5.94
C PHE A 59 6.93 -33.90 6.81
N PHE A 60 7.16 -33.26 7.94
CA PHE A 60 8.09 -33.72 8.95
C PHE A 60 7.73 -35.16 9.41
N VAL A 61 6.47 -35.40 9.76
CA VAL A 61 5.98 -36.74 10.16
C VAL A 61 6.04 -37.72 9.00
N LEU A 62 5.57 -37.33 7.82
CA LEU A 62 5.55 -38.19 6.63
C LEU A 62 6.97 -38.60 6.17
N SER A 63 7.98 -37.77 6.42
CA SER A 63 9.37 -38.07 6.06
C SER A 63 9.99 -39.26 6.82
N PHE A 64 9.36 -39.70 7.93
CA PHE A 64 9.73 -40.94 8.59
C PHE A 64 9.20 -42.18 7.88
N MET A 65 8.13 -42.04 7.08
CA MET A 65 7.55 -43.13 6.32
C MET A 65 8.25 -43.38 4.98
N SER A 66 8.74 -42.32 4.32
CA SER A 66 9.44 -42.42 3.05
C SER A 66 10.54 -41.39 2.89
N THR A 67 11.71 -41.85 2.46
CA THR A 67 12.88 -40.97 2.17
C THR A 67 12.66 -40.12 0.94
N SER A 68 11.85 -40.55 -0.03
CA SER A 68 11.55 -39.82 -1.26
C SER A 68 10.83 -38.47 -1.00
N LEU A 69 10.12 -38.35 0.14
CA LEU A 69 9.43 -37.12 0.53
C LEU A 69 10.38 -35.96 0.93
N ILE A 70 11.69 -36.27 1.13
CA ILE A 70 12.70 -35.23 1.42
C ILE A 70 12.77 -34.18 0.31
N VAL A 71 12.46 -34.56 -0.92
CA VAL A 71 12.48 -33.70 -2.10
C VAL A 71 11.47 -32.56 -2.01
N VAL A 72 10.42 -32.70 -1.21
CA VAL A 72 9.40 -31.65 -0.98
C VAL A 72 9.92 -30.54 -0.06
N PHE A 73 10.92 -30.82 0.79
CA PHE A 73 11.39 -29.87 1.79
C PHE A 73 11.90 -28.52 1.28
N PRO A 74 12.62 -28.39 0.16
CA PRO A 74 13.06 -27.09 -0.34
C PRO A 74 11.90 -26.14 -0.62
N ILE A 75 10.77 -26.63 -1.14
CA ILE A 75 9.60 -25.80 -1.40
C ILE A 75 8.90 -25.37 -0.10
N ILE A 76 8.88 -26.26 0.91
CA ILE A 76 8.34 -25.94 2.23
C ILE A 76 9.21 -24.87 2.92
N VAL A 77 10.54 -25.02 2.86
CA VAL A 77 11.50 -24.02 3.36
C VAL A 77 11.27 -22.68 2.67
N TYR A 78 11.13 -22.68 1.34
CA TYR A 78 10.79 -21.46 0.61
C TYR A 78 9.48 -20.84 1.12
N CYS A 79 8.42 -21.61 1.30
CA CYS A 79 7.13 -21.12 1.80
C CYS A 79 7.25 -20.56 3.22
N LEU A 80 7.97 -21.22 4.12
CA LEU A 80 8.19 -20.80 5.51
C LEU A 80 8.90 -19.45 5.61
N PHE A 81 9.88 -19.20 4.76
CA PHE A 81 10.66 -17.97 4.80
C PHE A 81 10.10 -16.86 3.90
N SER A 82 9.36 -17.18 2.85
CA SER A 82 8.76 -16.18 1.93
C SER A 82 7.58 -15.41 2.51
N THR A 83 6.97 -15.89 3.59
CA THR A 83 5.86 -15.24 4.31
C THR A 83 6.34 -14.24 5.36
N TYR A 84 7.64 -14.08 5.54
CA TYR A 84 8.24 -13.26 6.58
C TYR A 84 8.18 -11.78 6.21
N ASP A 85 7.63 -10.95 7.11
CA ASP A 85 7.75 -9.49 7.05
C ASP A 85 8.96 -9.06 7.88
N ILE A 86 10.08 -8.80 7.20
CA ILE A 86 11.37 -8.41 7.81
C ILE A 86 11.23 -7.08 8.57
N GLU A 87 10.36 -6.20 8.10
CA GLU A 87 10.12 -4.88 8.68
C GLU A 87 9.55 -4.96 10.11
N GLU A 88 8.72 -5.97 10.39
CA GLU A 88 8.15 -6.17 11.72
C GLU A 88 9.22 -6.57 12.75
N ILE A 89 10.30 -7.20 12.30
CA ILE A 89 11.43 -7.58 13.16
C ILE A 89 12.38 -6.42 13.41
N ILE A 90 12.66 -5.61 12.37
CA ILE A 90 13.64 -4.52 12.45
C ILE A 90 13.03 -3.28 13.13
N SER A 91 11.76 -2.98 12.88
CA SER A 91 11.08 -1.80 13.43
C SER A 91 10.69 -1.97 14.90
N ARG A 92 10.43 -3.19 15.36
CA ARG A 92 10.20 -3.52 16.75
C ARG A 92 11.51 -4.01 17.37
N PHE A 93 12.23 -3.14 18.02
CA PHE A 93 13.38 -3.47 18.89
C PHE A 93 13.02 -4.48 20.00
N ALA A 94 11.76 -4.87 20.11
CA ALA A 94 11.24 -5.92 20.96
C ALA A 94 10.64 -7.02 20.07
N VAL A 95 11.47 -7.96 19.62
CA VAL A 95 11.00 -9.22 19.02
C VAL A 95 10.03 -9.87 20.01
N THR A 96 8.76 -9.98 19.63
CA THR A 96 7.77 -10.61 20.50
C THR A 96 8.15 -12.08 20.74
N ARG A 97 7.83 -12.62 21.94
CA ARG A 97 8.08 -14.04 22.25
C ARG A 97 7.58 -14.98 21.14
N ARG A 98 6.47 -14.61 20.49
CA ARG A 98 5.87 -15.38 19.40
C ARG A 98 6.78 -15.42 18.17
N GLU A 99 7.36 -14.31 17.76
CA GLU A 99 8.25 -14.22 16.59
C GLU A 99 9.57 -14.96 16.82
N MET A 100 10.14 -14.85 18.01
CA MET A 100 11.32 -15.65 18.42
C MET A 100 11.02 -17.15 18.32
N LEU A 101 9.86 -17.57 18.80
CA LEU A 101 9.43 -18.97 18.79
C LEU A 101 9.22 -19.47 17.34
N LEU A 102 8.63 -18.64 16.48
CA LEU A 102 8.45 -18.96 15.05
C LEU A 102 9.80 -19.06 14.33
N LEU A 103 10.73 -18.16 14.60
CA LEU A 103 12.07 -18.20 14.02
C LEU A 103 12.84 -19.45 14.45
N THR A 104 12.76 -19.83 15.73
CA THR A 104 13.38 -21.06 16.22
C THR A 104 12.80 -22.31 15.58
N ILE A 105 11.47 -22.39 15.39
CA ILE A 105 10.80 -23.51 14.71
C ILE A 105 11.32 -23.62 13.25
N LYS A 106 11.41 -22.49 12.52
CA LYS A 106 11.93 -22.45 11.15
C LYS A 106 13.40 -22.92 11.10
N GLY A 107 14.22 -22.45 12.04
CA GLY A 107 15.63 -22.85 12.14
C GLY A 107 15.79 -24.34 12.42
N VAL A 108 15.03 -24.89 13.37
CA VAL A 108 15.02 -26.32 13.69
C VAL A 108 14.59 -27.14 12.49
N PHE A 109 13.60 -26.69 11.73
CA PHE A 109 13.16 -27.38 10.53
C PHE A 109 14.27 -27.44 9.45
N VAL A 110 14.99 -26.36 9.22
CA VAL A 110 16.12 -26.34 8.27
C VAL A 110 17.23 -27.30 8.71
N VAL A 111 17.60 -27.29 10.00
CA VAL A 111 18.59 -28.23 10.54
C VAL A 111 18.14 -29.69 10.36
N PHE A 112 16.86 -29.96 10.58
CA PHE A 112 16.30 -31.29 10.35
C PHE A 112 16.39 -31.71 8.88
N VAL A 113 16.11 -30.81 7.93
CA VAL A 113 16.24 -31.07 6.49
C VAL A 113 17.68 -31.41 6.12
N ILE A 114 18.65 -30.65 6.63
CA ILE A 114 20.08 -30.92 6.41
C ILE A 114 20.49 -32.27 6.97
N TYR A 115 20.04 -32.60 8.19
CA TYR A 115 20.30 -33.90 8.83
C TYR A 115 19.74 -35.06 8.01
N LYS A 116 18.51 -34.97 7.55
CA LYS A 116 17.86 -35.99 6.70
C LYS A 116 18.58 -36.15 5.38
N LEU A 117 18.98 -35.05 4.74
CA LEU A 117 19.70 -35.07 3.47
C LEU A 117 21.09 -35.74 3.63
N SER A 118 21.78 -35.47 4.74
CA SER A 118 23.09 -36.08 5.08
C SER A 118 22.99 -37.59 5.22
N ASN A 119 21.91 -38.10 5.83
CA ASN A 119 21.68 -39.53 6.11
C ASN A 119 21.07 -40.32 4.95
N LEU A 120 20.85 -39.71 3.79
CA LEU A 120 20.42 -40.43 2.59
C LEU A 120 21.53 -41.40 2.10
N ASN A 121 21.14 -42.62 1.75
CA ASN A 121 22.01 -43.60 1.13
C ASN A 121 22.09 -43.37 -0.40
N VAL A 122 22.63 -42.20 -0.80
CA VAL A 122 22.84 -41.82 -2.20
C VAL A 122 24.26 -41.32 -2.38
N ASP A 123 24.72 -41.24 -3.64
CA ASP A 123 26.06 -40.76 -3.97
C ASP A 123 26.29 -39.31 -3.45
N MET A 124 27.54 -39.03 -3.09
CA MET A 124 27.93 -37.71 -2.58
C MET A 124 27.59 -36.58 -3.54
N ASN A 125 27.70 -36.79 -4.85
CA ASN A 125 27.36 -35.80 -5.86
C ASN A 125 25.87 -35.42 -5.79
N VAL A 126 25.00 -36.41 -5.56
CA VAL A 126 23.56 -36.23 -5.45
C VAL A 126 23.23 -35.42 -4.20
N LYS A 127 23.91 -35.67 -3.05
CA LYS A 127 23.78 -34.89 -1.83
C LYS A 127 24.14 -33.40 -2.04
N TRP A 128 25.26 -33.15 -2.75
CA TRP A 128 25.68 -31.78 -3.06
C TRP A 128 24.64 -31.00 -3.86
N VAL A 129 24.01 -31.64 -4.86
CA VAL A 129 22.94 -31.02 -5.62
C VAL A 129 21.71 -30.73 -4.73
N GLY A 130 21.36 -31.64 -3.81
CA GLY A 130 20.30 -31.42 -2.82
C GLY A 130 20.58 -30.20 -1.92
N TYR A 131 21.82 -30.05 -1.42
CA TYR A 131 22.20 -28.87 -0.64
C TYR A 131 22.16 -27.59 -1.47
N LEU A 132 22.58 -27.64 -2.73
CA LEU A 132 22.51 -26.48 -3.64
C LEU A 132 21.06 -26.03 -3.87
N ILE A 133 20.14 -26.96 -4.08
CA ILE A 133 18.70 -26.67 -4.22
C ILE A 133 18.15 -26.05 -2.93
N LEU A 134 18.57 -26.52 -1.78
CA LEU A 134 18.17 -25.96 -0.48
C LEU A 134 18.67 -24.50 -0.32
N VAL A 135 19.92 -24.23 -0.67
CA VAL A 135 20.51 -22.89 -0.64
C VAL A 135 19.76 -21.96 -1.62
N LEU A 136 19.42 -22.44 -2.82
CA LEU A 136 18.61 -21.70 -3.78
C LEU A 136 17.20 -21.39 -3.21
N ALA A 137 16.56 -22.35 -2.56
CA ALA A 137 15.26 -22.13 -1.94
C ALA A 137 15.31 -21.02 -0.88
N ILE A 138 16.32 -21.04 -0.01
CA ILE A 138 16.53 -20.01 1.00
C ILE A 138 16.82 -18.65 0.35
N SER A 139 17.69 -18.60 -0.67
CA SER A 139 18.02 -17.35 -1.35
C SER A 139 16.81 -16.72 -2.05
N PHE A 140 15.98 -17.53 -2.70
CA PHE A 140 14.73 -17.07 -3.31
C PHE A 140 13.71 -16.60 -2.27
N ALA A 141 13.64 -17.27 -1.12
CA ALA A 141 12.77 -16.86 -0.03
C ALA A 141 13.17 -15.48 0.55
N ILE A 142 14.47 -15.28 0.81
CA ILE A 142 15.02 -13.99 1.27
C ILE A 142 14.74 -12.89 0.23
N LYS A 143 15.02 -13.14 -1.04
CA LYS A 143 14.72 -12.24 -2.15
C LYS A 143 13.22 -11.88 -2.19
N SER A 144 12.34 -12.87 -2.05
CA SER A 144 10.89 -12.66 -2.05
C SER A 144 10.43 -11.80 -0.87
N ALA A 145 10.97 -12.04 0.33
CA ALA A 145 10.70 -11.24 1.52
C ALA A 145 11.14 -9.78 1.32
N PHE A 146 12.35 -9.55 0.82
CA PHE A 146 12.90 -8.22 0.54
C PHE A 146 12.08 -7.44 -0.51
N ILE A 147 11.63 -8.11 -1.58
CA ILE A 147 10.77 -7.49 -2.60
C ILE A 147 9.41 -7.09 -2.02
N ASN A 148 8.84 -7.89 -1.13
CA ASN A 148 7.55 -7.57 -0.49
C ASN A 148 7.67 -6.35 0.42
N GLU A 149 8.73 -6.28 1.23
CA GLU A 149 9.05 -5.14 2.10
C GLU A 149 9.19 -3.85 1.27
N THR A 150 10.02 -3.88 0.23
CA THR A 150 10.21 -2.73 -0.64
C THR A 150 8.89 -2.25 -1.26
N LYS A 151 8.00 -3.16 -1.65
CA LYS A 151 6.68 -2.80 -2.19
C LYS A 151 5.76 -2.18 -1.15
N SER A 152 5.76 -2.65 0.09
CA SER A 152 4.94 -2.08 1.17
C SER A 152 5.36 -0.65 1.48
N LEU A 153 6.67 -0.40 1.55
CA LEU A 153 7.25 0.94 1.75
C LEU A 153 6.88 1.91 0.62
N TYR A 154 7.00 1.47 -0.64
CA TYR A 154 6.61 2.31 -1.79
C TYR A 154 5.12 2.61 -1.79
N LYS A 155 4.28 1.63 -1.44
CA LYS A 155 2.84 1.83 -1.35
C LYS A 155 2.49 2.85 -0.26
N GLY A 156 3.09 2.73 0.93
CA GLY A 156 2.91 3.70 2.02
C GLY A 156 3.29 5.12 1.59
N LYS A 157 4.48 5.31 1.01
CA LYS A 157 4.93 6.62 0.50
C LYS A 157 4.02 7.19 -0.59
N TYR A 158 3.49 6.33 -1.46
CA TYR A 158 2.56 6.75 -2.50
C TYR A 158 1.21 7.21 -1.93
N ASP A 159 0.68 6.47 -0.94
CA ASP A 159 -0.57 6.82 -0.27
C ASP A 159 -0.42 8.13 0.53
N ASP A 160 0.71 8.34 1.22
CA ASP A 160 1.03 9.58 1.92
C ASP A 160 1.13 10.78 0.96
N ALA A 161 1.88 10.64 -0.14
CA ALA A 161 1.99 11.68 -1.16
C ALA A 161 0.63 12.02 -1.78
N ARG A 162 -0.21 11.02 -2.01
CA ARG A 162 -1.58 11.22 -2.51
C ARG A 162 -2.45 12.00 -1.52
N LEU A 163 -2.34 11.70 -0.23
CA LEU A 163 -3.05 12.43 0.83
C LEU A 163 -2.60 13.89 0.88
N GLU A 164 -1.31 14.15 0.79
CA GLU A 164 -0.75 15.50 0.76
C GLU A 164 -1.29 16.33 -0.42
N VAL A 165 -1.31 15.76 -1.62
CA VAL A 165 -1.89 16.39 -2.82
C VAL A 165 -3.38 16.69 -2.62
N LEU A 166 -4.15 15.77 -2.02
CA LEU A 166 -5.56 15.97 -1.73
C LEU A 166 -5.79 17.10 -0.71
N MET A 167 -4.96 17.17 0.33
CA MET A 167 -5.02 18.24 1.33
C MET A 167 -4.69 19.61 0.71
N ALA A 168 -3.62 19.69 -0.09
CA ALA A 168 -3.26 20.90 -0.81
C ALA A 168 -4.36 21.38 -1.75
N LYS A 169 -5.01 20.45 -2.48
CA LYS A 169 -6.15 20.77 -3.34
C LYS A 169 -7.34 21.33 -2.55
N ARG A 170 -7.67 20.73 -1.39
CA ARG A 170 -8.74 21.23 -0.51
C ARG A 170 -8.43 22.63 0.03
N GLN A 171 -7.19 22.86 0.48
CA GLN A 171 -6.77 24.17 0.96
C GLN A 171 -6.87 25.24 -0.14
N ASN A 172 -6.45 24.90 -1.35
CA ASN A 172 -6.56 25.82 -2.50
C ASN A 172 -8.02 26.14 -2.83
N GLN A 173 -8.91 25.14 -2.81
CA GLN A 173 -10.34 25.34 -3.03
C GLN A 173 -10.94 26.25 -1.94
N GLN A 174 -10.59 26.04 -0.67
CA GLN A 174 -11.05 26.90 0.43
C GLN A 174 -10.52 28.33 0.31
N ALA A 175 -9.27 28.49 -0.09
CA ALA A 175 -8.68 29.81 -0.33
C ALA A 175 -9.37 30.54 -1.48
N MET A 176 -9.69 29.83 -2.57
CA MET A 176 -10.46 30.39 -3.69
C MET A 176 -11.87 30.82 -3.28
N GLN A 177 -12.58 30.01 -2.48
CA GLN A 177 -13.89 30.35 -1.97
C GLN A 177 -13.85 31.61 -1.10
N LYS A 178 -12.90 31.67 -0.13
CA LYS A 178 -12.70 32.86 0.71
C LYS A 178 -12.43 34.11 -0.14
N ASN A 179 -11.57 34.00 -1.13
CA ASN A 179 -11.27 35.13 -2.02
C ASN A 179 -12.52 35.60 -2.80
N GLN A 180 -13.34 34.66 -3.28
CA GLN A 180 -14.62 34.96 -3.94
C GLN A 180 -15.59 35.68 -2.99
N ASP A 181 -15.71 35.20 -1.75
CA ASP A 181 -16.57 35.80 -0.72
C ASP A 181 -16.08 37.23 -0.37
N GLU A 182 -14.77 37.42 -0.23
CA GLU A 182 -14.17 38.74 0.03
C GLU A 182 -14.45 39.74 -1.11
N VAL A 183 -14.28 39.30 -2.35
CA VAL A 183 -14.60 40.13 -3.55
C VAL A 183 -16.08 40.47 -3.59
N TYR A 184 -16.94 39.49 -3.30
CA TYR A 184 -18.39 39.71 -3.25
C TYR A 184 -18.77 40.73 -2.17
N LEU A 185 -18.24 40.58 -0.96
CA LEU A 185 -18.46 41.52 0.15
C LEU A 185 -17.93 42.93 -0.15
N ALA A 186 -16.75 43.02 -0.77
CA ALA A 186 -16.19 44.31 -1.21
C ALA A 186 -17.09 44.99 -2.24
N THR A 187 -17.62 44.22 -3.20
CA THR A 187 -18.55 44.72 -4.20
C THR A 187 -19.86 45.22 -3.57
N LEU A 188 -20.42 44.48 -2.59
CA LEU A 188 -21.59 44.91 -1.87
C LEU A 188 -21.37 46.20 -1.06
N LYS A 189 -20.21 46.29 -0.39
CA LYS A 189 -19.82 47.52 0.35
C LYS A 189 -19.72 48.72 -0.57
N GLU A 190 -19.12 48.55 -1.74
CA GLU A 190 -18.98 49.61 -2.72
C GLU A 190 -20.36 50.04 -3.30
N ARG A 191 -21.21 49.06 -3.65
CA ARG A 191 -22.58 49.38 -4.08
C ARG A 191 -23.35 50.16 -3.03
N ASN A 192 -23.24 49.78 -1.75
CA ASN A 192 -23.88 50.48 -0.65
C ASN A 192 -23.28 51.89 -0.42
N ARG A 193 -21.98 52.06 -0.64
CA ARG A 193 -21.33 53.40 -0.58
C ARG A 193 -21.87 54.30 -1.70
N ILE A 194 -21.89 53.80 -2.92
CA ILE A 194 -22.39 54.53 -4.08
C ILE A 194 -23.86 54.89 -3.90
N ALA A 195 -24.71 53.96 -3.43
CA ALA A 195 -26.14 54.23 -3.19
C ALA A 195 -26.34 55.32 -2.16
N ARG A 196 -25.55 55.39 -1.09
CA ARG A 196 -25.60 56.49 -0.10
C ARG A 196 -25.15 57.82 -0.74
N GLU A 197 -24.06 57.81 -1.48
CA GLU A 197 -23.53 58.99 -2.14
C GLU A 197 -24.54 59.59 -3.14
N ILE A 198 -25.21 58.74 -3.88
CA ILE A 198 -26.31 59.14 -4.83
C ILE A 198 -27.46 59.70 -4.03
N HIS A 199 -27.90 59.01 -2.94
CA HIS A 199 -29.02 59.48 -2.13
C HIS A 199 -28.74 60.86 -1.48
N ASP A 200 -27.53 61.07 -0.99
CA ASP A 200 -27.14 62.33 -0.38
C ASP A 200 -27.05 63.45 -1.45
N ASN A 201 -26.43 63.16 -2.59
CA ASN A 201 -26.34 64.15 -3.68
C ASN A 201 -27.70 64.51 -4.25
N VAL A 202 -28.59 63.52 -4.50
CA VAL A 202 -29.93 63.75 -4.99
C VAL A 202 -30.78 64.47 -3.93
N GLY A 203 -30.67 64.03 -2.65
CA GLY A 203 -31.33 64.70 -1.55
C GLY A 203 -30.97 66.20 -1.43
N HIS A 204 -29.65 66.50 -1.50
CA HIS A 204 -29.18 67.86 -1.48
C HIS A 204 -29.65 68.69 -2.73
N MET A 205 -29.67 68.10 -3.91
CA MET A 205 -30.17 68.74 -5.11
C MET A 205 -31.67 69.05 -5.00
N LEU A 206 -32.47 68.08 -4.54
CA LEU A 206 -33.91 68.25 -4.34
C LEU A 206 -34.21 69.36 -3.33
N THR A 207 -33.47 69.36 -2.22
CA THR A 207 -33.61 70.41 -1.19
C THR A 207 -33.33 71.79 -1.79
N ARG A 208 -32.26 71.95 -2.60
CA ARG A 208 -31.92 73.21 -3.27
C ARG A 208 -33.03 73.62 -4.24
N VAL A 209 -33.57 72.70 -5.04
CA VAL A 209 -34.68 72.99 -5.95
C VAL A 209 -35.92 73.43 -5.24
N ILE A 210 -36.27 72.77 -4.11
CA ILE A 210 -37.43 73.14 -3.28
C ILE A 210 -37.25 74.57 -2.73
N VAL A 211 -36.05 74.87 -2.17
CA VAL A 211 -35.76 76.21 -1.64
C VAL A 211 -35.85 77.29 -2.76
N GLN A 212 -35.28 76.96 -3.95
CA GLN A 212 -35.38 77.88 -5.10
C GLN A 212 -36.84 78.09 -5.55
N MET A 213 -37.64 77.01 -5.62
CA MET A 213 -39.05 77.14 -5.97
C MET A 213 -39.85 77.95 -4.93
N GLN A 214 -39.57 77.75 -3.66
CA GLN A 214 -40.16 78.56 -2.58
C GLN A 214 -39.78 80.02 -2.70
N ALA A 215 -38.51 80.34 -2.96
CA ALA A 215 -38.04 81.69 -3.21
C ALA A 215 -38.76 82.34 -4.41
N LEU A 216 -38.91 81.62 -5.52
CA LEU A 216 -39.62 82.08 -6.73
C LEU A 216 -41.11 82.31 -6.41
N GLN A 217 -41.74 81.49 -5.58
CA GLN A 217 -43.12 81.67 -5.19
C GLN A 217 -43.34 82.98 -4.31
N ILE A 218 -42.37 83.27 -3.44
CA ILE A 218 -42.37 84.49 -2.66
C ILE A 218 -42.22 85.73 -3.56
N ILE A 219 -41.28 85.69 -4.52
CA ILE A 219 -41.07 86.80 -5.45
C ILE A 219 -42.33 87.00 -6.32
N ASN A 220 -42.95 85.94 -6.77
CA ASN A 220 -44.13 86.01 -7.64
C ASN A 220 -45.40 86.48 -6.90
N LYS A 221 -45.44 86.46 -5.55
CA LYS A 221 -46.51 86.99 -4.74
C LYS A 221 -46.33 88.47 -4.30
N ASP A 222 -45.13 89.04 -4.54
CA ASP A 222 -44.90 90.44 -4.20
C ASP A 222 -45.32 91.31 -5.40
N PRO A 223 -46.39 92.18 -5.22
CA PRO A 223 -46.92 93.00 -6.27
C PRO A 223 -45.98 94.05 -6.81
N ASN A 224 -44.92 94.40 -6.08
CA ASN A 224 -43.89 95.39 -6.45
C ASN A 224 -42.78 94.79 -7.39
N LEU A 225 -42.74 93.48 -7.59
CA LEU A 225 -41.73 92.79 -8.45
C LEU A 225 -42.33 92.39 -9.80
N LYS A 226 -43.52 92.89 -10.14
CA LYS A 226 -44.19 92.61 -11.44
C LYS A 226 -43.97 93.71 -12.47
N GLU A 227 -42.93 94.50 -12.42
CA GLU A 227 -42.59 95.36 -13.54
C GLU A 227 -41.72 94.59 -14.51
N PRO A 228 -42.17 94.50 -15.83
CA PRO A 228 -41.38 93.92 -16.84
C PRO A 228 -40.26 94.84 -17.26
N LEU A 229 -39.05 94.28 -17.34
CA LEU A 229 -38.01 94.83 -18.18
C LEU A 229 -38.36 94.67 -19.65
#